data_d8a87f483d0221c4e96118386a25bbef
#
_entry.id   d8a87f483d0221c4e96118386a25bbef
#
_cell.length_a   1.000
_cell.length_b   1.000
_cell.length_c   1.000
_cell.angle_alpha   90.00
_cell.angle_beta   90.00
_cell.angle_gamma   90.00
#
_symmetry.space_group_name_H-M   'P 1'
#
loop_
_entity.id
_entity.type
_entity.pdbx_description
1 polymer ?
#
loop_
_entity_poly.entity_id
_entity_poly.type
_entity_poly.pdbx_seq_one_letter_code
_entity_poly.pdbx_strand_id
1 'polypeptide(L)'
;MFEKKLDTSIVHIMSITVDPLRDSVSVLRDYANKMGVISDNWWLLTGNRDSIYKFAFEELKIDKFSNEPISPDFVHTSRFIMIDKKMQIRGYYYGLDSTSILKMAKDVGYLMLEKDKKKKSKVFQDIIDLSWLWLVIAVMVTGFVYYFNSKFNKQTKK
;
A
#
# COMPACT_ATOMS: atom_id res chain seq x y z
N MET A 1 -13.49 7.21 -30.13
CA MET A 1 -12.80 6.33 -29.18
C MET A 1 -11.81 7.19 -28.40
N PHE A 2 -12.16 7.57 -27.18
CA PHE A 2 -11.29 8.44 -26.37
C PHE A 2 -10.17 7.58 -25.77
N GLU A 3 -8.99 7.59 -26.36
CA GLU A 3 -7.77 7.14 -25.69
C GLU A 3 -7.51 8.07 -24.50
N LYS A 4 -7.97 7.68 -23.34
CA LYS A 4 -7.58 8.35 -22.11
C LYS A 4 -6.11 7.99 -21.87
N LYS A 5 -5.21 8.90 -22.25
CA LYS A 5 -3.78 8.78 -22.03
C LYS A 5 -3.58 8.59 -20.52
N LEU A 6 -3.13 7.41 -20.12
CA LEU A 6 -2.81 7.13 -18.72
C LEU A 6 -1.73 8.12 -18.30
N ASP A 7 -1.94 8.80 -17.19
CA ASP A 7 -0.92 9.66 -16.58
C ASP A 7 0.15 8.76 -15.95
N THR A 8 1.22 8.54 -16.69
CA THR A 8 2.35 7.70 -16.25
C THR A 8 3.24 8.40 -15.22
N SER A 9 3.03 9.69 -14.95
CA SER A 9 3.82 10.45 -13.97
C SER A 9 3.67 9.93 -12.54
N ILE A 10 2.57 9.20 -12.25
CA ILE A 10 2.32 8.60 -10.94
C ILE A 10 2.91 7.19 -10.78
N VAL A 11 3.49 6.62 -11.85
CA VAL A 11 4.13 5.30 -11.82
C VAL A 11 5.64 5.50 -11.83
N HIS A 12 6.30 5.00 -10.79
CA HIS A 12 7.75 5.05 -10.69
C HIS A 12 8.35 3.66 -10.88
N ILE A 13 9.48 3.60 -11.57
CA ILE A 13 10.27 2.40 -11.74
C ILE A 13 11.50 2.54 -10.85
N MET A 14 11.77 1.51 -10.06
CA MET A 14 13.01 1.40 -9.29
C MET A 14 13.81 0.21 -9.77
N SER A 15 15.05 0.45 -10.18
CA SER A 15 16.04 -0.58 -10.48
C SER A 15 17.14 -0.52 -9.42
N ILE A 16 17.31 -1.59 -8.67
CA ILE A 16 18.31 -1.67 -7.61
C ILE A 16 19.41 -2.60 -8.10
N THR A 17 20.66 -2.13 -8.06
CA THR A 17 21.79 -2.96 -8.46
C THR A 17 21.96 -4.15 -7.52
N VAL A 18 22.42 -5.25 -8.06
CA VAL A 18 22.86 -6.45 -7.32
C VAL A 18 24.38 -6.48 -7.10
N ASP A 19 25.13 -5.60 -7.78
CA ASP A 19 26.59 -5.47 -7.67
C ASP A 19 27.02 -4.03 -7.35
N PRO A 20 26.75 -3.55 -6.14
CA PRO A 20 27.04 -2.17 -5.76
C PRO A 20 28.54 -1.85 -5.71
N LEU A 21 29.42 -2.86 -5.74
CA LEU A 21 30.87 -2.65 -5.80
C LEU A 21 31.31 -2.16 -7.19
N ARG A 22 30.64 -2.61 -8.25
CA ARG A 22 30.88 -2.16 -9.63
C ARG A 22 29.98 -1.01 -10.01
N ASP A 23 28.74 -1.03 -9.57
CA ASP A 23 27.71 -0.06 -9.92
C ASP A 23 27.72 1.15 -8.98
N SER A 24 28.78 1.93 -9.07
CA SER A 24 28.84 3.21 -8.36
C SER A 24 27.80 4.20 -8.92
N VAL A 25 27.55 5.29 -8.18
CA VAL A 25 26.61 6.35 -8.62
C VAL A 25 26.99 6.92 -9.99
N SER A 26 28.31 7.09 -10.27
CA SER A 26 28.78 7.57 -11.58
C SER A 26 28.47 6.57 -12.69
N VAL A 27 28.72 5.29 -12.47
CA VAL A 27 28.45 4.21 -13.43
C VAL A 27 26.95 4.13 -13.76
N LEU A 28 26.09 4.17 -12.74
CA LEU A 28 24.63 4.17 -12.94
C LEU A 28 24.14 5.44 -13.65
N ARG A 29 24.76 6.59 -13.41
CA ARG A 29 24.45 7.82 -14.14
C ARG A 29 24.79 7.72 -15.62
N ASP A 30 25.96 7.19 -15.93
CA ASP A 30 26.40 6.97 -17.32
C ASP A 30 25.50 5.96 -18.03
N TYR A 31 25.10 4.91 -17.31
CA TYR A 31 24.12 3.94 -17.80
C TYR A 31 22.76 4.59 -18.08
N ALA A 32 22.25 5.41 -17.14
CA ALA A 32 21.00 6.15 -17.30
C ALA A 32 21.02 7.03 -18.56
N ASN A 33 22.09 7.82 -18.73
CA ASN A 33 22.26 8.69 -19.88
C ASN A 33 22.29 7.88 -21.20
N LYS A 34 23.03 6.77 -21.21
CA LYS A 34 23.15 5.88 -22.39
C LYS A 34 21.82 5.24 -22.77
N MET A 35 21.01 4.87 -21.78
CA MET A 35 19.70 4.21 -21.96
C MET A 35 18.55 5.19 -22.15
N GLY A 36 18.80 6.50 -22.05
CA GLY A 36 17.75 7.52 -22.15
C GLY A 36 16.76 7.49 -20.97
N VAL A 37 17.23 7.08 -19.78
CA VAL A 37 16.41 7.03 -18.57
C VAL A 37 16.06 8.44 -18.13
N ILE A 38 14.73 8.71 -18.01
CA ILE A 38 14.23 9.97 -17.48
C ILE A 38 14.17 9.84 -15.96
N SER A 39 14.91 10.70 -15.25
CA SER A 39 15.11 10.60 -13.79
C SER A 39 13.83 10.84 -12.97
N ASP A 40 12.80 11.46 -13.55
CA ASP A 40 11.58 11.83 -12.79
C ASP A 40 10.75 10.60 -12.36
N ASN A 41 10.76 9.55 -13.16
CA ASN A 41 9.95 8.35 -12.90
C ASN A 41 10.70 7.03 -12.97
N TRP A 42 12.01 7.05 -13.25
CA TRP A 42 12.83 5.82 -13.22
C TRP A 42 14.13 6.07 -12.44
N TRP A 43 14.23 5.44 -11.29
CA TRP A 43 15.38 5.57 -10.38
C TRP A 43 16.28 4.37 -10.44
N LEU A 44 17.57 4.63 -10.61
CA LEU A 44 18.63 3.62 -10.53
C LEU A 44 19.30 3.76 -9.16
N LEU A 45 19.24 2.72 -8.34
CA LEU A 45 19.65 2.74 -6.96
C LEU A 45 20.85 1.83 -6.73
N THR A 46 21.80 2.32 -5.94
CA THR A 46 22.94 1.56 -5.40
C THR A 46 23.10 1.85 -3.92
N GLY A 47 23.87 1.05 -3.21
CA GLY A 47 24.08 1.24 -1.78
C GLY A 47 24.95 0.17 -1.15
N ASN A 48 24.76 -0.03 0.16
CA ASN A 48 25.45 -1.11 0.86
C ASN A 48 24.89 -2.48 0.42
N ARG A 49 25.78 -3.42 0.08
CA ARG A 49 25.42 -4.75 -0.41
C ARG A 49 24.51 -5.50 0.55
N ASP A 50 24.87 -5.55 1.84
CA ASP A 50 24.11 -6.32 2.83
C ASP A 50 22.71 -5.75 3.02
N SER A 51 22.58 -4.43 2.98
CA SER A 51 21.28 -3.75 3.05
C SER A 51 20.41 -4.04 1.83
N ILE A 52 20.99 -4.05 0.63
CA ILE A 52 20.29 -4.39 -0.61
C ILE A 52 19.78 -5.83 -0.55
N TYR A 53 20.64 -6.77 -0.16
CA TYR A 53 20.30 -8.18 -0.08
C TYR A 53 19.26 -8.45 1.01
N LYS A 54 19.41 -7.84 2.19
CA LYS A 54 18.42 -7.91 3.25
C LYS A 54 17.05 -7.43 2.76
N PHE A 55 16.99 -6.27 2.12
CA PHE A 55 15.76 -5.73 1.54
C PHE A 55 15.14 -6.67 0.50
N ALA A 56 15.96 -7.19 -0.41
CA ALA A 56 15.49 -8.09 -1.46
C ALA A 56 14.89 -9.39 -0.90
N PHE A 57 15.52 -10.00 0.11
CA PHE A 57 15.04 -11.25 0.70
C PHE A 57 13.95 -11.06 1.75
N GLU A 58 14.13 -10.11 2.66
CA GLU A 58 13.23 -9.97 3.81
C GLU A 58 11.96 -9.19 3.45
N GLU A 59 12.09 -8.13 2.64
CA GLU A 59 10.95 -7.28 2.30
C GLU A 59 10.33 -7.69 0.96
N LEU A 60 11.14 -7.84 -0.08
CA LEU A 60 10.65 -8.16 -1.41
C LEU A 60 10.39 -9.65 -1.63
N LYS A 61 10.87 -10.53 -0.74
CA LYS A 61 10.65 -12.00 -0.80
C LYS A 61 11.02 -12.63 -2.13
N ILE A 62 12.11 -12.18 -2.75
CA ILE A 62 12.49 -12.62 -4.10
C ILE A 62 12.80 -14.13 -4.18
N ASP A 63 13.28 -14.73 -3.08
CA ASP A 63 13.60 -16.15 -2.92
C ASP A 63 12.38 -17.06 -3.03
N LYS A 64 11.24 -16.62 -2.52
CA LYS A 64 10.01 -17.42 -2.46
C LYS A 64 9.35 -17.64 -3.81
N PHE A 65 9.67 -16.80 -4.79
CA PHE A 65 9.01 -16.78 -6.10
C PHE A 65 9.97 -17.01 -7.25
N SER A 66 11.24 -17.27 -6.95
CA SER A 66 12.23 -17.64 -7.94
C SER A 66 12.34 -19.17 -8.03
N ASN A 67 12.07 -19.72 -9.21
CA ASN A 67 12.38 -21.13 -9.50
C ASN A 67 13.83 -21.29 -9.96
N GLU A 68 14.58 -20.20 -10.02
CA GLU A 68 15.99 -20.21 -10.42
C GLU A 68 16.88 -20.36 -9.19
N PRO A 69 17.93 -21.18 -9.23
CA PRO A 69 18.87 -21.28 -8.14
C PRO A 69 19.55 -19.92 -7.92
N ILE A 70 19.43 -19.39 -6.72
CA ILE A 70 20.06 -18.13 -6.35
C ILE A 70 21.54 -18.40 -6.16
N SER A 71 22.39 -17.83 -7.03
CA SER A 71 23.82 -17.84 -6.82
C SER A 71 24.18 -16.99 -5.60
N PRO A 72 25.03 -17.46 -4.68
CA PRO A 72 25.52 -16.66 -3.57
C PRO A 72 26.20 -15.36 -3.99
N ASP A 73 26.74 -15.31 -5.21
CA ASP A 73 27.50 -14.18 -5.74
C ASP A 73 26.63 -13.17 -6.47
N PHE A 74 25.48 -13.59 -7.01
CA PHE A 74 24.57 -12.74 -7.75
C PHE A 74 23.11 -13.09 -7.47
N VAL A 75 22.48 -12.29 -6.65
CA VAL A 75 21.03 -12.39 -6.39
C VAL A 75 20.30 -11.51 -7.39
N HIS A 76 19.87 -12.09 -8.50
CA HIS A 76 18.99 -11.41 -9.43
C HIS A 76 17.73 -12.23 -9.66
N THR A 77 16.68 -11.57 -10.10
CA THR A 77 15.45 -12.21 -10.51
C THR A 77 14.98 -11.60 -11.83
N SER A 78 14.43 -12.44 -12.70
CA SER A 78 13.78 -11.99 -13.93
C SER A 78 12.39 -11.43 -13.69
N ARG A 79 12.04 -11.03 -12.47
CA ARG A 79 10.69 -10.59 -12.09
C ARG A 79 10.64 -9.12 -11.80
N PHE A 80 9.52 -8.52 -12.21
CA PHE A 80 9.08 -7.23 -11.72
C PHE A 80 8.22 -7.42 -10.48
N ILE A 81 8.39 -6.55 -9.50
CA ILE A 81 7.62 -6.52 -8.27
C ILE A 81 6.81 -5.23 -8.27
N MET A 82 5.50 -5.36 -8.23
CA MET A 82 4.61 -4.21 -8.16
C MET A 82 4.30 -3.88 -6.69
N ILE A 83 4.53 -2.63 -6.32
CA ILE A 83 4.32 -2.11 -4.97
C ILE A 83 3.36 -0.93 -5.05
N ASP A 84 2.39 -0.86 -4.14
CA ASP A 84 1.45 0.24 -4.08
C ASP A 84 1.99 1.42 -3.24
N LYS A 85 1.25 2.53 -3.24
CA LYS A 85 1.57 3.74 -2.45
C LYS A 85 1.61 3.52 -0.93
N LYS A 86 1.15 2.37 -0.43
CA LYS A 86 1.22 1.96 0.97
C LYS A 86 2.38 1.02 1.23
N MET A 87 3.30 0.89 0.27
CA MET A 87 4.43 -0.03 0.31
C MET A 87 4.03 -1.50 0.43
N GLN A 88 2.85 -1.87 -0.10
CA GLN A 88 2.38 -3.25 -0.12
C GLN A 88 2.68 -3.89 -1.48
N ILE A 89 3.24 -5.09 -1.46
CA ILE A 89 3.47 -5.88 -2.68
C ILE A 89 2.11 -6.31 -3.23
N ARG A 90 1.86 -5.97 -4.49
CA ARG A 90 0.60 -6.26 -5.20
C ARG A 90 0.75 -7.39 -6.22
N GLY A 91 1.94 -7.68 -6.63
CA GLY A 91 2.19 -8.78 -7.56
C GLY A 91 3.65 -8.96 -7.95
N TYR A 92 3.92 -10.15 -8.48
CA TYR A 92 5.20 -10.53 -9.07
C TYR A 92 4.92 -10.94 -10.52
N TYR A 93 5.70 -10.40 -11.46
CA TYR A 93 5.49 -10.59 -12.89
C TYR A 93 6.78 -11.04 -13.54
N TYR A 94 6.73 -12.09 -14.35
CA TYR A 94 7.89 -12.61 -15.03
C TYR A 94 8.26 -11.72 -16.22
N GLY A 95 9.43 -11.10 -16.14
CA GLY A 95 9.86 -10.07 -17.09
C GLY A 95 10.20 -10.59 -18.49
N LEU A 96 10.43 -11.90 -18.65
CA LEU A 96 10.73 -12.55 -19.92
C LEU A 96 9.50 -13.16 -20.60
N ASP A 97 8.31 -13.02 -19.97
CA ASP A 97 7.05 -13.50 -20.53
C ASP A 97 6.13 -12.33 -20.89
N SER A 98 5.82 -12.21 -22.16
CA SER A 98 4.96 -11.13 -22.68
C SER A 98 3.56 -11.15 -22.08
N THR A 99 3.00 -12.32 -21.76
CA THR A 99 1.67 -12.42 -21.12
C THR A 99 1.69 -11.90 -19.69
N SER A 100 2.76 -12.17 -18.95
CA SER A 100 2.98 -11.64 -17.61
C SER A 100 3.16 -10.12 -17.62
N ILE A 101 3.89 -9.59 -18.59
CA ILE A 101 4.07 -8.14 -18.77
C ILE A 101 2.74 -7.46 -19.12
N LEU A 102 1.95 -8.03 -20.01
CA LEU A 102 0.62 -7.51 -20.33
C LEU A 102 -0.32 -7.53 -19.10
N LYS A 103 -0.22 -8.60 -18.29
CA LYS A 103 -0.94 -8.65 -17.01
C LYS A 103 -0.49 -7.55 -16.07
N MET A 104 0.82 -7.34 -15.91
CA MET A 104 1.37 -6.25 -15.09
C MET A 104 0.82 -4.89 -15.53
N ALA A 105 0.82 -4.60 -16.83
CA ALA A 105 0.31 -3.34 -17.35
C ALA A 105 -1.18 -3.13 -17.02
N LYS A 106 -2.01 -4.19 -17.10
CA LYS A 106 -3.42 -4.14 -16.69
C LYS A 106 -3.57 -3.91 -15.20
N ASP A 107 -2.79 -4.61 -14.37
CA ASP A 107 -2.86 -4.53 -12.92
C ASP A 107 -2.39 -3.15 -12.42
N VAL A 108 -1.38 -2.53 -13.06
CA VAL A 108 -1.02 -1.12 -12.84
C VAL A 108 -2.22 -0.21 -13.12
N GLY A 109 -2.91 -0.39 -14.26
CA GLY A 109 -4.11 0.38 -14.58
C GLY A 109 -5.21 0.24 -13.53
N TYR A 110 -5.45 -0.97 -13.02
CA TYR A 110 -6.42 -1.19 -11.94
C TYR A 110 -5.97 -0.53 -10.63
N LEU A 111 -4.69 -0.60 -10.29
CA LEU A 111 -4.14 0.01 -9.09
C LEU A 111 -4.27 1.54 -9.13
N MET A 112 -4.06 2.16 -10.30
CA MET A 112 -4.27 3.60 -10.51
C MET A 112 -5.73 4.03 -10.32
N LEU A 113 -6.68 3.14 -10.58
CA LEU A 113 -8.11 3.38 -10.39
C LEU A 113 -8.59 3.04 -8.97
N GLU A 114 -7.77 2.38 -8.17
CA GLU A 114 -8.12 1.98 -6.80
C GLU A 114 -8.32 3.24 -5.92
N LYS A 115 -9.57 3.45 -5.51
CA LYS A 115 -9.89 4.54 -4.58
C LYS A 115 -9.41 4.18 -3.18
N ASP A 116 -8.72 5.09 -2.52
CA ASP A 116 -8.43 4.93 -1.11
C ASP A 116 -9.73 4.71 -0.34
N LYS A 117 -9.80 3.62 0.43
CA LYS A 117 -10.88 3.48 1.42
C LYS A 117 -10.79 4.71 2.32
N LYS A 118 -11.78 5.61 2.23
CA LYS A 118 -11.85 6.78 3.10
C LYS A 118 -11.71 6.26 4.52
N LYS A 119 -10.65 6.67 5.22
CA LYS A 119 -10.52 6.47 6.66
C LYS A 119 -11.81 7.02 7.26
N LYS A 120 -12.61 6.18 7.94
CA LYS A 120 -13.82 6.66 8.64
C LYS A 120 -13.38 7.86 9.44
N SER A 121 -14.06 9.00 9.29
CA SER A 121 -13.65 10.22 9.99
C SER A 121 -13.59 9.90 11.48
N LYS A 122 -12.56 10.38 12.17
CA LYS A 122 -12.44 10.22 13.63
C LYS A 122 -13.74 10.61 14.33
N VAL A 123 -14.36 11.69 13.87
CA VAL A 123 -15.65 12.20 14.34
C VAL A 123 -16.76 11.14 14.27
N PHE A 124 -16.79 10.29 13.24
CA PHE A 124 -17.79 9.23 13.11
C PHE A 124 -17.55 8.07 14.09
N GLN A 125 -16.29 7.79 14.40
CA GLN A 125 -15.93 6.80 15.43
C GLN A 125 -16.24 7.34 16.83
N ASP A 126 -15.89 8.59 17.12
CA ASP A 126 -16.17 9.22 18.40
C ASP A 126 -17.69 9.29 18.69
N ILE A 127 -18.54 9.49 17.66
CA ILE A 127 -20.01 9.45 17.80
C ILE A 127 -20.51 8.03 18.11
N ILE A 128 -19.93 7.00 17.46
CA ILE A 128 -20.30 5.59 17.74
C ILE A 128 -19.85 5.18 19.14
N ASP A 129 -18.67 5.60 19.56
CA ASP A 129 -18.13 5.32 20.89
C ASP A 129 -18.92 6.04 21.99
N LEU A 130 -19.61 7.15 21.67
CA LEU A 130 -20.47 7.88 22.57
C LEU A 130 -21.91 7.34 22.57
N SER A 131 -22.27 6.41 21.69
CA SER A 131 -23.64 5.90 21.54
C SER A 131 -24.18 5.21 22.81
N TRP A 132 -23.32 4.58 23.59
CA TRP A 132 -23.68 3.98 24.87
C TRP A 132 -24.12 5.02 25.90
N LEU A 133 -23.59 6.24 25.85
CA LEU A 133 -23.95 7.34 26.75
C LEU A 133 -25.42 7.76 26.53
N TRP A 134 -25.90 7.77 25.28
CA TRP A 134 -27.28 8.04 24.95
C TRP A 134 -28.24 6.98 25.49
N LEU A 135 -27.81 5.71 25.50
CA LEU A 135 -28.56 4.61 26.11
C LEU A 135 -28.71 4.81 27.63
N VAL A 136 -27.62 5.20 28.31
CA VAL A 136 -27.66 5.48 29.76
C VAL A 136 -28.57 6.66 30.07
N ILE A 137 -28.50 7.74 29.27
CA ILE A 137 -29.39 8.91 29.44
C ILE A 137 -30.85 8.51 29.23
N ALA A 138 -31.17 7.71 28.21
CA ALA A 138 -32.53 7.24 27.94
C ALA A 138 -33.07 6.39 29.10
N VAL A 139 -32.27 5.51 29.68
CA VAL A 139 -32.67 4.72 30.86
C VAL A 139 -32.89 5.59 32.08
N MET A 140 -32.03 6.59 32.31
CA MET A 140 -32.21 7.55 33.42
C MET A 140 -33.48 8.38 33.28
N VAL A 141 -33.76 8.88 32.08
CA VAL A 141 -34.97 9.69 31.82
C VAL A 141 -36.23 8.84 31.98
N THR A 142 -36.26 7.62 31.47
CA THR A 142 -37.41 6.72 31.64
C THR A 142 -37.61 6.32 33.09
N GLY A 143 -36.54 6.05 33.84
CA GLY A 143 -36.58 5.77 35.27
C GLY A 143 -37.09 6.96 36.07
N PHE A 144 -36.66 8.17 35.73
CA PHE A 144 -37.15 9.42 36.38
C PHE A 144 -38.64 9.67 36.13
N VAL A 145 -39.08 9.52 34.88
CA VAL A 145 -40.51 9.66 34.52
C VAL A 145 -41.35 8.62 35.24
N TYR A 146 -40.90 7.37 35.30
CA TYR A 146 -41.61 6.32 36.07
C TYR A 146 -41.71 6.63 37.56
N TYR A 147 -40.61 7.07 38.19
CA TYR A 147 -40.57 7.45 39.59
C TYR A 147 -41.53 8.62 39.87
N PHE A 148 -41.55 9.63 39.03
CA PHE A 148 -42.41 10.81 39.21
C PHE A 148 -43.88 10.44 39.05
N ASN A 149 -44.26 9.65 38.06
CA ASN A 149 -45.62 9.15 37.87
C ASN A 149 -46.08 8.26 39.03
N SER A 150 -45.20 7.41 39.56
CA SER A 150 -45.52 6.57 40.71
C SER A 150 -45.80 7.40 41.98
N LYS A 151 -45.06 8.50 42.15
CA LYS A 151 -45.23 9.40 43.30
C LYS A 151 -46.52 10.21 43.17
N PHE A 152 -46.88 10.68 41.99
CA PHE A 152 -48.10 11.42 41.72
C PHE A 152 -49.39 10.56 41.93
N ASN A 153 -49.38 9.33 41.44
CA ASN A 153 -50.46 8.37 41.56
C ASN A 153 -50.71 7.95 43.02
N LYS A 154 -49.75 8.08 43.93
CA LYS A 154 -49.94 7.82 45.38
C LYS A 154 -50.57 9.00 46.08
N GLN A 155 -50.51 10.22 45.59
CA GLN A 155 -51.11 11.38 46.16
C GLN A 155 -52.57 11.55 45.74
N THR A 156 -52.98 11.05 44.57
CA THR A 156 -54.40 11.14 44.13
C THR A 156 -55.28 10.01 44.61
N LYS A 157 -54.78 9.07 45.42
CA LYS A 157 -55.56 8.01 46.09
C LYS A 157 -55.74 8.19 47.57
N LYS A 158 -55.47 9.39 48.11
CA LYS A 158 -55.84 9.80 49.44
C LYS A 158 -56.94 10.87 49.33
#